data_67adf22af45aae18f5fb1ac990f91c31
#
_entry.id   67adf22af45aae18f5fb1ac990f91c31
#
_cell.length_a   1.000
_cell.length_b   1.000
_cell.length_c   1.000
_cell.angle_alpha   90.00
_cell.angle_beta   90.00
_cell.angle_gamma   90.00
#
_symmetry.space_group_name_H-M   'P 1'
#
loop_
_entity.id
_entity.type
_entity.pdbx_description
1 polymer ?
#
loop_
_entity_poly.entity_id
_entity_poly.type
_entity_poly.pdbx_seq_one_letter_code
_entity_poly.pdbx_strand_id
1 'polypeptide(L)'
;MRLMFQDEARVGRISDTRYCWARRPIRPMVKAMLTYQYTYAYGAVSPMDGKFDSLVLPLVNTQCMQLFITEIGKRYPEENIVMVVDGAGWHKSKTFALPENLRLHFLPPYSPEPNPQEHIWDELREKYFHNQAFDSMDVLEVQLLKGLSHLEQSPQAVKSIAGWEWIINLVSNANYN
;
A
#
# COMPACT_ATOMS: atom_id res chain seq x y z
N MET A 1 11.31 -7.59 16.60
CA MET A 1 9.87 -7.26 16.37
C MET A 1 9.79 -6.29 15.21
N ARG A 2 8.90 -6.53 14.24
CA ARG A 2 8.66 -5.69 13.07
C ARG A 2 7.29 -5.03 13.19
N LEU A 3 7.23 -3.72 13.11
CA LEU A 3 5.98 -2.97 12.98
C LEU A 3 5.73 -2.69 11.50
N MET A 4 4.54 -3.07 11.00
CA MET A 4 4.11 -2.81 9.64
C MET A 4 2.74 -2.14 9.64
N PHE A 5 2.50 -1.27 8.69
CA PHE A 5 1.21 -0.66 8.43
C PHE A 5 0.69 -1.18 7.09
N GLN A 6 -0.52 -1.69 7.10
CA GLN A 6 -1.14 -2.33 5.95
C GLN A 6 -2.34 -1.52 5.47
N ASP A 7 -2.57 -1.54 4.15
CA ASP A 7 -3.74 -0.97 3.50
C ASP A 7 -3.92 -1.54 2.10
N GLU A 8 -5.10 -1.31 1.48
CA GLU A 8 -5.42 -1.67 0.12
C GLU A 8 -5.69 -0.45 -0.75
N ALA A 9 -5.03 -0.40 -1.92
CA ALA A 9 -5.32 0.59 -2.94
C ALA A 9 -6.10 -0.04 -4.10
N ARG A 10 -7.24 0.57 -4.46
CA ARG A 10 -7.93 0.27 -5.71
C ARG A 10 -7.28 1.04 -6.85
N VAL A 11 -6.87 0.31 -7.89
CA VAL A 11 -6.27 0.86 -9.10
C VAL A 11 -7.13 0.50 -10.30
N GLY A 12 -7.55 1.48 -11.06
CA GLY A 12 -8.50 1.30 -12.15
C GLY A 12 -8.06 1.94 -13.46
N ARG A 13 -8.75 1.58 -14.54
CA ARG A 13 -8.52 2.16 -15.87
C ARG A 13 -9.08 3.56 -16.03
N ILE A 14 -9.83 4.06 -15.05
CA ILE A 14 -10.29 5.46 -15.06
C ILE A 14 -9.07 6.35 -14.82
N SER A 15 -8.82 7.27 -15.77
CA SER A 15 -7.69 8.19 -15.67
C SER A 15 -7.91 9.18 -14.51
N ASP A 16 -6.95 9.26 -13.62
CA ASP A 16 -6.86 10.32 -12.63
C ASP A 16 -6.17 11.54 -13.27
N THR A 17 -6.97 12.56 -13.61
CA THR A 17 -6.45 13.76 -14.26
C THR A 17 -5.99 14.77 -13.23
N ARG A 18 -4.73 15.20 -13.35
CA ARG A 18 -4.15 16.21 -12.47
C ARG A 18 -3.51 17.36 -13.25
N TYR A 19 -3.36 18.50 -12.59
CA TYR A 19 -2.65 19.63 -13.14
C TYR A 19 -1.21 19.28 -13.45
N CYS A 20 -0.73 19.68 -14.62
CA CYS A 20 0.67 19.55 -14.99
C CYS A 20 1.20 20.88 -15.54
N TRP A 21 2.50 21.08 -15.41
CA TRP A 21 3.17 22.22 -16.02
C TRP A 21 3.27 22.04 -17.53
N ALA A 22 2.86 23.06 -18.28
CA ALA A 22 3.01 23.10 -19.73
C ALA A 22 3.46 24.50 -20.20
N ARG A 23 4.21 24.54 -21.30
CA ARG A 23 4.60 25.78 -21.92
C ARG A 23 3.36 26.49 -22.50
N ARG A 24 3.19 27.78 -22.21
CA ARG A 24 2.15 28.59 -22.86
C ARG A 24 2.39 28.68 -24.38
N PRO A 25 1.35 28.61 -25.21
CA PRO A 25 -0.08 28.50 -24.91
C PRO A 25 -0.60 27.05 -24.91
N ILE A 26 0.25 26.03 -24.77
CA ILE A 26 -0.10 24.62 -24.87
C ILE A 26 -1.01 24.23 -23.71
N ARG A 27 -2.18 23.66 -24.02
CA ARG A 27 -3.04 22.98 -23.06
C ARG A 27 -2.81 21.48 -23.19
N PRO A 28 -2.22 20.80 -22.19
CA PRO A 28 -2.07 19.35 -22.24
C PRO A 28 -3.43 18.68 -22.38
N MET A 29 -3.51 17.74 -23.30
CA MET A 29 -4.69 16.88 -23.45
C MET A 29 -4.34 15.50 -22.93
N VAL A 30 -5.16 14.99 -22.01
CA VAL A 30 -5.06 13.64 -21.49
C VAL A 30 -6.21 12.81 -22.02
N LYS A 31 -5.92 11.63 -22.53
CA LYS A 31 -6.98 10.67 -22.90
C LYS A 31 -7.75 10.29 -21.64
N ALA A 32 -9.05 10.51 -21.62
CA ALA A 32 -9.92 10.04 -20.55
C ALA A 32 -10.41 8.63 -20.89
N MET A 33 -10.27 7.71 -19.95
CA MET A 33 -10.86 6.38 -20.03
C MET A 33 -11.97 6.27 -18.97
N LEU A 34 -13.16 5.81 -19.37
CA LEU A 34 -14.34 5.70 -18.50
C LEU A 34 -14.70 4.22 -18.22
N THR A 35 -13.71 3.34 -18.24
CA THR A 35 -13.94 1.90 -18.07
C THR A 35 -13.85 1.53 -16.60
N TYR A 36 -14.92 0.98 -16.04
CA TYR A 36 -15.01 0.54 -14.64
C TYR A 36 -14.39 -0.86 -14.44
N GLN A 37 -13.11 -0.98 -14.69
CA GLN A 37 -12.33 -2.18 -14.42
C GLN A 37 -11.23 -1.84 -13.40
N TYR A 38 -11.05 -2.69 -12.39
CA TYR A 38 -10.16 -2.44 -11.27
C TYR A 38 -9.37 -3.69 -10.91
N THR A 39 -8.20 -3.49 -10.37
CA THR A 39 -7.42 -4.44 -9.58
C THR A 39 -7.06 -3.80 -8.24
N TYR A 40 -6.55 -4.57 -7.30
CA TYR A 40 -6.24 -4.05 -5.98
C TYR A 40 -4.79 -4.38 -5.62
N ALA A 41 -4.08 -3.37 -5.11
CA ALA A 41 -2.78 -3.54 -4.52
C ALA A 41 -2.95 -3.65 -3.00
N TYR A 42 -2.53 -4.75 -2.43
CA TYR A 42 -2.33 -4.90 -1.00
C TYR A 42 -0.90 -4.52 -0.68
N GLY A 43 -0.68 -3.69 0.32
CA GLY A 43 0.64 -3.25 0.72
C GLY A 43 0.83 -3.26 2.23
N ALA A 44 2.05 -3.52 2.65
CA ALA A 44 2.47 -3.37 4.03
C ALA A 44 3.84 -2.71 4.10
N VAL A 45 3.93 -1.58 4.79
CA VAL A 45 5.16 -0.80 4.94
C VAL A 45 5.68 -0.87 6.37
N SER A 46 6.98 -1.07 6.52
CA SER A 46 7.71 -0.95 7.78
C SER A 46 8.42 0.40 7.84
N PRO A 47 7.94 1.37 8.63
CA PRO A 47 8.54 2.71 8.72
C PRO A 47 9.96 2.72 9.27
N MET A 48 10.35 1.70 10.05
CA MET A 48 11.64 1.62 10.71
C MET A 48 12.81 1.42 9.74
N ASP A 49 12.62 0.57 8.75
CA ASP A 49 13.66 0.18 7.79
C ASP A 49 13.29 0.46 6.32
N GLY A 50 12.06 0.92 6.08
CA GLY A 50 11.56 1.21 4.74
C GLY A 50 11.26 -0.03 3.91
N LYS A 51 11.15 -1.21 4.54
CA LYS A 51 10.67 -2.40 3.83
C LYS A 51 9.21 -2.20 3.44
N PHE A 52 8.94 -2.54 2.21
CA PHE A 52 7.60 -2.52 1.63
C PHE A 52 7.35 -3.85 0.95
N ASP A 53 6.23 -4.46 1.23
CA ASP A 53 5.79 -5.72 0.63
C ASP A 53 4.43 -5.52 0.00
N SER A 54 4.23 -6.07 -1.18
CA SER A 54 2.97 -5.94 -1.90
C SER A 54 2.51 -7.23 -2.59
N LEU A 55 1.20 -7.29 -2.85
CA LEU A 55 0.55 -8.26 -3.72
C LEU A 55 -0.53 -7.56 -4.55
N VAL A 56 -0.67 -7.96 -5.82
CA VAL A 56 -1.80 -7.54 -6.66
C VAL A 56 -2.85 -8.65 -6.63
N LEU A 57 -4.06 -8.30 -6.20
CA LEU A 57 -5.15 -9.25 -6.01
C LEU A 57 -6.45 -8.71 -6.65
N PRO A 58 -7.34 -9.60 -7.13
CA PRO A 58 -8.50 -9.17 -7.90
C PRO A 58 -9.62 -8.54 -7.06
N LEU A 59 -9.65 -8.77 -5.76
CA LEU A 59 -10.74 -8.37 -4.87
C LEU A 59 -10.22 -7.90 -3.51
N VAL A 60 -11.03 -7.08 -2.83
CA VAL A 60 -10.84 -6.77 -1.41
C VAL A 60 -11.86 -7.57 -0.62
N ASN A 61 -11.38 -8.64 0.00
CA ASN A 61 -12.18 -9.54 0.84
C ASN A 61 -11.31 -10.31 1.84
N THR A 62 -11.95 -11.04 2.74
CA THR A 62 -11.28 -11.84 3.77
C THR A 62 -10.30 -12.87 3.19
N GLN A 63 -10.61 -13.49 2.04
CA GLN A 63 -9.74 -14.52 1.44
C GLN A 63 -8.45 -13.92 0.87
N CYS A 64 -8.56 -12.79 0.17
CA CYS A 64 -7.41 -12.06 -0.36
C CYS A 64 -6.53 -11.51 0.77
N MET A 65 -7.15 -10.97 1.83
CA MET A 65 -6.42 -10.52 3.01
C MET A 65 -5.73 -11.68 3.73
N GLN A 66 -6.39 -12.85 3.85
CA GLN A 66 -5.77 -14.06 4.42
C GLN A 66 -4.53 -14.49 3.62
N LEU A 67 -4.62 -14.44 2.27
CA LEU A 67 -3.49 -14.75 1.40
C LEU A 67 -2.33 -13.79 1.65
N PHE A 68 -2.62 -12.48 1.68
CA PHE A 68 -1.63 -11.43 1.92
C PHE A 68 -0.91 -11.62 3.28
N ILE A 69 -1.68 -11.77 4.37
CA ILE A 69 -1.13 -11.96 5.72
C ILE A 69 -0.26 -13.22 5.80
N THR A 70 -0.73 -14.31 5.18
CA THR A 70 0.02 -15.58 5.15
C THR A 70 1.35 -15.41 4.44
N GLU A 71 1.36 -14.68 3.33
CA GLU A 71 2.59 -14.41 2.57
C GLU A 71 3.55 -13.52 3.35
N ILE A 72 3.07 -12.48 4.01
CA ILE A 72 3.90 -11.64 4.89
C ILE A 72 4.53 -12.47 6.03
N GLY A 73 3.75 -13.33 6.69
CA GLY A 73 4.29 -14.21 7.73
C GLY A 73 5.41 -15.11 7.24
N LYS A 74 5.32 -15.63 6.00
CA LYS A 74 6.36 -16.45 5.37
C LYS A 74 7.62 -15.68 4.97
N ARG A 75 7.46 -14.40 4.55
CA ARG A 75 8.60 -13.55 4.18
C ARG A 75 9.51 -13.20 5.35
N TYR A 76 8.95 -13.19 6.57
CA TYR A 76 9.66 -12.83 7.80
C TYR A 76 9.55 -13.92 8.88
N PRO A 77 10.01 -15.16 8.63
CA PRO A 77 9.77 -16.30 9.51
C PRO A 77 10.42 -16.15 10.90
N GLU A 78 11.53 -15.41 10.98
CA GLU A 78 12.27 -15.20 12.22
C GLU A 78 11.85 -13.94 13.00
N GLU A 79 10.88 -13.18 12.48
CA GLU A 79 10.45 -11.94 13.09
C GLU A 79 9.02 -12.01 13.61
N ASN A 80 8.79 -11.47 14.81
CA ASN A 80 7.43 -11.22 15.29
C ASN A 80 6.90 -9.93 14.66
N ILE A 81 5.79 -10.00 13.96
CA ILE A 81 5.18 -8.91 13.21
C ILE A 81 3.97 -8.38 13.97
N VAL A 82 3.92 -7.07 14.18
CA VAL A 82 2.71 -6.34 14.55
C VAL A 82 2.26 -5.56 13.32
N MET A 83 1.13 -5.97 12.75
CA MET A 83 0.56 -5.33 11.57
C MET A 83 -0.61 -4.45 11.97
N VAL A 84 -0.45 -3.16 11.74
CA VAL A 84 -1.49 -2.16 11.97
C VAL A 84 -2.38 -2.12 10.73
N VAL A 85 -3.68 -2.28 10.95
CA VAL A 85 -4.70 -2.33 9.90
C VAL A 85 -5.85 -1.39 10.25
N ASP A 86 -6.62 -0.97 9.26
CA ASP A 86 -7.84 -0.23 9.48
C ASP A 86 -8.96 -1.09 10.10
N GLY A 87 -10.10 -0.48 10.39
CA GLY A 87 -11.25 -1.16 11.00
C GLY A 87 -12.21 -1.82 10.02
N ALA A 88 -11.80 -2.08 8.77
CA ALA A 88 -12.66 -2.69 7.75
C ALA A 88 -13.23 -4.05 8.19
N GLY A 89 -14.45 -4.35 7.74
CA GLY A 89 -15.19 -5.55 8.19
C GLY A 89 -14.48 -6.87 7.89
N TRP A 90 -13.76 -6.93 6.76
CA TRP A 90 -12.99 -8.11 6.37
C TRP A 90 -11.75 -8.34 7.24
N HIS A 91 -11.20 -7.31 7.89
CA HIS A 91 -10.11 -7.42 8.86
C HIS A 91 -10.57 -8.02 10.21
N LYS A 92 -11.86 -7.90 10.54
CA LYS A 92 -12.45 -8.39 11.81
C LYS A 92 -13.09 -9.79 11.70
N SER A 93 -12.88 -10.48 10.57
CA SER A 93 -13.44 -11.80 10.36
C SER A 93 -12.89 -12.81 11.39
N LYS A 94 -13.79 -13.52 12.07
CA LYS A 94 -13.41 -14.61 13.00
C LYS A 94 -12.78 -15.81 12.30
N THR A 95 -12.77 -15.82 10.97
CA THR A 95 -12.22 -16.92 10.15
C THR A 95 -10.75 -16.70 9.78
N PHE A 96 -10.13 -15.61 10.20
CA PHE A 96 -8.71 -15.40 9.96
C PHE A 96 -7.84 -16.41 10.71
N ALA A 97 -7.03 -17.15 9.94
CA ALA A 97 -5.93 -17.94 10.48
C ALA A 97 -4.65 -17.10 10.43
N LEU A 98 -4.34 -16.44 11.54
CA LEU A 98 -3.11 -15.63 11.62
C LEU A 98 -1.88 -16.55 11.70
N PRO A 99 -0.80 -16.26 10.96
CA PRO A 99 0.50 -16.86 11.18
C PRO A 99 0.94 -16.71 12.65
N GLU A 100 1.67 -17.69 13.19
CA GLU A 100 2.12 -17.68 14.59
C GLU A 100 2.94 -16.44 14.94
N ASN A 101 3.70 -15.95 13.97
CA ASN A 101 4.57 -14.79 14.10
C ASN A 101 3.92 -13.44 13.76
N LEU A 102 2.57 -13.38 13.51
CA LEU A 102 1.88 -12.16 13.14
C LEU A 102 0.70 -11.86 14.06
N ARG A 103 0.56 -10.61 14.46
CA ARG A 103 -0.58 -10.08 15.22
C ARG A 103 -1.13 -8.85 14.54
N LEU A 104 -2.45 -8.72 14.48
CA LEU A 104 -3.15 -7.53 13.97
C LEU A 104 -3.42 -6.55 15.10
N HIS A 105 -3.19 -5.27 14.82
CA HIS A 105 -3.59 -4.15 15.66
C HIS A 105 -4.48 -3.22 14.84
N PHE A 106 -5.68 -2.92 15.36
CA PHE A 106 -6.67 -2.13 14.62
C PHE A 106 -6.54 -0.65 14.97
N LEU A 107 -6.48 0.19 13.93
CA LEU A 107 -6.60 1.63 14.09
C LEU A 107 -8.01 2.01 14.61
N PRO A 108 -8.13 3.12 15.32
CA PRO A 108 -9.44 3.67 15.67
C PRO A 108 -10.29 3.89 14.40
N PRO A 109 -11.62 3.75 14.49
CA PRO A 109 -12.50 4.02 13.35
C PRO A 109 -12.30 5.45 12.80
N TYR A 110 -12.34 5.57 11.47
CA TYR A 110 -12.23 6.86 10.76
C TYR A 110 -10.93 7.63 11.02
N SER A 111 -9.82 6.93 11.18
CA SER A 111 -8.50 7.52 11.41
C SER A 111 -7.50 7.05 10.35
N PRO A 112 -7.58 7.52 9.09
CA PRO A 112 -6.59 7.20 8.05
C PRO A 112 -5.27 7.95 8.26
N GLU A 113 -5.30 9.15 8.89
CA GLU A 113 -4.13 10.02 9.03
C GLU A 113 -2.91 9.36 9.70
N PRO A 114 -3.07 8.44 10.69
CA PRO A 114 -1.92 7.75 11.27
C PRO A 114 -1.40 6.58 10.42
N ASN A 115 -1.97 6.28 9.25
CA ASN A 115 -1.49 5.18 8.40
C ASN A 115 -0.51 5.68 7.33
N PRO A 116 0.82 5.48 7.49
CA PRO A 116 1.81 5.90 6.52
C PRO A 116 1.71 5.17 5.17
N GLN A 117 0.97 4.06 5.10
CA GLN A 117 0.73 3.33 3.85
C GLN A 117 -0.03 4.17 2.81
N GLU A 118 -0.89 5.09 3.24
CA GLU A 118 -1.59 6.01 2.35
C GLU A 118 -0.62 6.90 1.55
N HIS A 119 0.47 7.37 2.17
CA HIS A 119 1.49 8.15 1.48
C HIS A 119 2.29 7.32 0.45
N ILE A 120 2.44 6.02 0.69
CA ILE A 120 3.01 5.10 -0.30
C ILE A 120 2.09 4.99 -1.52
N TRP A 121 0.77 4.93 -1.31
CA TRP A 121 -0.21 4.93 -2.40
C TRP A 121 -0.21 6.25 -3.18
N ASP A 122 -0.08 7.38 -2.50
CA ASP A 122 0.01 8.68 -3.16
C ASP A 122 1.25 8.78 -4.04
N GLU A 123 2.42 8.35 -3.55
CA GLU A 123 3.66 8.29 -4.30
C GLU A 123 3.53 7.38 -5.54
N LEU A 124 2.91 6.21 -5.37
CA LEU A 124 2.65 5.27 -6.46
C LEU A 124 1.75 5.91 -7.53
N ARG A 125 0.63 6.54 -7.11
CA ARG A 125 -0.29 7.21 -8.03
C ARG A 125 0.41 8.34 -8.76
N GLU A 126 1.16 9.16 -8.06
CA GLU A 126 1.85 10.32 -8.63
C GLU A 126 2.87 9.93 -9.70
N LYS A 127 3.69 8.93 -9.44
CA LYS A 127 4.77 8.55 -10.35
C LYS A 127 4.34 7.66 -11.49
N TYR A 128 3.28 6.86 -11.33
CA TYR A 128 2.97 5.78 -12.26
C TYR A 128 1.59 5.87 -12.92
N PHE A 129 0.67 6.69 -12.39
CA PHE A 129 -0.73 6.66 -12.84
C PHE A 129 -1.31 8.00 -13.26
N HIS A 130 -0.71 9.13 -12.83
CA HIS A 130 -1.24 10.45 -13.19
C HIS A 130 -1.22 10.69 -14.68
N ASN A 131 -2.34 11.24 -15.19
CA ASN A 131 -2.49 11.63 -16.58
C ASN A 131 -2.24 10.48 -17.58
N GLN A 132 -2.40 9.24 -17.16
CA GLN A 132 -2.25 8.06 -17.99
C GLN A 132 -3.62 7.40 -18.25
N ALA A 133 -3.80 6.88 -19.45
CA ALA A 133 -4.90 6.02 -19.82
C ALA A 133 -4.36 4.65 -20.23
N PHE A 134 -4.97 3.60 -19.75
CA PHE A 134 -4.54 2.23 -19.98
C PHE A 134 -5.52 1.52 -20.94
N ASP A 135 -5.01 0.99 -22.04
CA ASP A 135 -5.82 0.38 -23.09
C ASP A 135 -6.41 -0.99 -22.67
N SER A 136 -5.80 -1.66 -21.69
CA SER A 136 -6.28 -2.93 -21.12
C SER A 136 -5.95 -3.05 -19.63
N MET A 137 -6.55 -4.03 -18.95
CA MET A 137 -6.19 -4.37 -17.57
C MET A 137 -4.75 -4.90 -17.49
N ASP A 138 -4.31 -5.69 -18.46
CA ASP A 138 -2.96 -6.24 -18.49
C ASP A 138 -1.90 -5.11 -18.52
N VAL A 139 -2.12 -4.07 -19.32
CA VAL A 139 -1.22 -2.90 -19.39
C VAL A 139 -1.20 -2.15 -18.07
N LEU A 140 -2.36 -1.98 -17.44
CA LEU A 140 -2.48 -1.35 -16.12
C LEU A 140 -1.74 -2.17 -15.06
N GLU A 141 -1.94 -3.50 -15.03
CA GLU A 141 -1.30 -4.39 -14.05
C GLU A 141 0.21 -4.45 -14.23
N VAL A 142 0.71 -4.45 -15.46
CA VAL A 142 2.17 -4.34 -15.74
C VAL A 142 2.73 -3.04 -15.17
N GLN A 143 2.03 -1.91 -15.37
CA GLN A 143 2.45 -0.63 -14.81
C GLN A 143 2.39 -0.62 -13.29
N LEU A 144 1.35 -1.22 -12.70
CA LEU A 144 1.21 -1.38 -11.25
C LEU A 144 2.36 -2.20 -10.67
N LEU A 145 2.62 -3.37 -11.22
CA LEU A 145 3.72 -4.25 -10.79
C LEU A 145 5.08 -3.54 -10.90
N LYS A 146 5.30 -2.76 -11.96
CA LYS A 146 6.52 -1.95 -12.10
C LYS A 146 6.67 -0.93 -10.97
N GLY A 147 5.59 -0.22 -10.62
CA GLY A 147 5.59 0.76 -9.54
C GLY A 147 5.82 0.11 -8.17
N LEU A 148 5.11 -0.98 -7.88
CA LEU A 148 5.26 -1.74 -6.65
C LEU A 148 6.67 -2.32 -6.49
N SER A 149 7.21 -2.95 -7.53
CA SER A 149 8.59 -3.49 -7.52
C SER A 149 9.64 -2.39 -7.32
N HIS A 150 9.42 -1.19 -7.88
CA HIS A 150 10.32 -0.07 -7.63
C HIS A 150 10.33 0.35 -6.16
N LEU A 151 9.17 0.42 -5.52
CA LEU A 151 9.04 0.73 -4.10
C LEU A 151 9.70 -0.36 -3.23
N GLU A 152 9.43 -1.64 -3.51
CA GLU A 152 10.05 -2.77 -2.80
C GLU A 152 11.59 -2.77 -2.86
N GLN A 153 12.14 -2.34 -4.01
CA GLN A 153 13.59 -2.24 -4.22
C GLN A 153 14.21 -0.94 -3.72
N SER A 154 13.40 -0.01 -3.20
CA SER A 154 13.84 1.33 -2.80
C SER A 154 13.56 1.64 -1.32
N PRO A 155 14.09 0.86 -0.35
CA PRO A 155 13.75 1.02 1.06
C PRO A 155 14.14 2.41 1.62
N GLN A 156 15.16 3.06 1.09
CA GLN A 156 15.54 4.42 1.47
C GLN A 156 14.44 5.44 1.10
N ALA A 157 13.88 5.33 -0.11
CA ALA A 157 12.79 6.20 -0.55
C ALA A 157 11.52 5.92 0.25
N VAL A 158 11.17 4.66 0.46
CA VAL A 158 10.02 4.24 1.28
C VAL A 158 10.16 4.77 2.71
N LYS A 159 11.34 4.66 3.32
CA LYS A 159 11.60 5.19 4.66
C LYS A 159 11.45 6.71 4.72
N SER A 160 11.84 7.44 3.68
CA SER A 160 11.66 8.90 3.64
C SER A 160 10.17 9.31 3.55
N ILE A 161 9.31 8.45 3.01
CA ILE A 161 7.86 8.69 2.88
C ILE A 161 7.13 8.27 4.15
N ALA A 162 7.39 7.06 4.64
CA ALA A 162 6.63 6.40 5.72
C ALA A 162 7.29 6.48 7.10
N GLY A 163 8.57 6.84 7.18
CA GLY A 163 9.37 6.86 8.41
C GLY A 163 9.11 8.08 9.27
N TRP A 164 7.89 8.25 9.73
CA TRP A 164 7.50 9.40 10.55
C TRP A 164 8.12 9.35 11.93
N GLU A 165 8.60 10.48 12.39
CA GLU A 165 9.37 10.60 13.63
C GLU A 165 8.63 10.05 14.86
N TRP A 166 7.31 10.30 14.96
CA TRP A 166 6.52 9.81 16.08
C TRP A 166 6.42 8.26 16.10
N ILE A 167 6.35 7.59 14.93
CA ILE A 167 6.33 6.12 14.83
C ILE A 167 7.70 5.57 15.26
N ILE A 168 8.77 6.16 14.73
CA ILE A 168 10.14 5.75 15.04
C ILE A 168 10.42 5.87 16.55
N ASN A 169 10.02 7.00 17.15
CA ASN A 169 10.20 7.24 18.59
C ASN A 169 9.38 6.27 19.44
N LEU A 170 8.14 5.97 19.03
CA LEU A 170 7.27 5.02 19.74
C LEU A 170 7.89 3.62 19.78
N VAL A 171 8.35 3.12 18.63
CA VAL A 171 8.97 1.79 18.54
C VAL A 171 10.31 1.73 19.28
N SER A 172 11.11 2.80 19.18
CA SER A 172 12.40 2.88 19.90
C SER A 172 12.19 2.83 21.41
N ASN A 173 11.22 3.56 21.95
CA ASN A 173 10.91 3.57 23.37
C ASN A 173 10.32 2.24 23.87
N ALA A 174 9.57 1.52 23.03
CA ALA A 174 9.03 0.21 23.39
C ALA A 174 10.09 -0.90 23.51
N ASN A 175 11.26 -0.72 22.90
CA ASN A 175 12.38 -1.67 22.99
C ASN A 175 13.26 -1.47 24.23
N TYR A 176 13.05 -0.41 25.03
CA TYR A 176 13.81 -0.10 26.24
C TYR A 176 13.07 -0.49 27.54
N ASN A 177 11.84 -1.02 27.45
CA ASN A 177 11.06 -1.54 28.57
C ASN A 177 10.87 -3.06 28.44
#